data_aac53dcd9f5553d2ffb32dc8df601807
#
_entry.id   aac53dcd9f5553d2ffb32dc8df601807
#
_cell.length_a   1.000
_cell.length_b   1.000
_cell.length_c   1.000
_cell.angle_alpha   90.00
_cell.angle_beta   90.00
_cell.angle_gamma   90.00
#
_symmetry.space_group_name_H-M   'P 1'
#
loop_
_entity.id
_entity.type
_entity.pdbx_description
1 polymer ?
#
loop_
_entity_poly.entity_id
_entity_poly.type
_entity_poly.pdbx_seq_one_letter_code
_entity_poly.pdbx_strand_id
1 'polypeptide(L)'
;MGEYLSRVQKLMPLCLTSFTGGSKGNAIPRSCRVNLVAMGIHLERINEIAQTLQEEIRAEYDEPEAVIQAFDVDALGGNSLTTESTAKVISLLCSAPNGVQKWSSDIPGLVQTSLNLGIAKLGDRFSATFSVRSSVNAEKKELLEQLRALAGMLDGTYSQDGEYPAWEYRKESHLRDTMVPIYRELFGAEPRVEAIHAGLECGLFSERLSGLDCVSIGPDILDIHTSRERLDIASVQRTWRFLLEVLKNL
;
A
#
# COMPACT_ATOMS: atom_id res chain seq x y z
N MET A 1 -7.99 13.25 -4.11
CA MET A 1 -9.07 13.27 -5.14
C MET A 1 -10.44 12.98 -4.53
N GLY A 2 -10.64 11.96 -3.71
CA GLY A 2 -11.93 11.69 -3.05
C GLY A 2 -12.43 12.89 -2.24
N GLU A 3 -11.58 13.44 -1.39
CA GLU A 3 -11.89 14.64 -0.59
C GLU A 3 -12.27 15.86 -1.46
N TYR A 4 -11.51 16.09 -2.53
CA TYR A 4 -11.82 17.16 -3.48
C TYR A 4 -13.20 17.00 -4.10
N LEU A 5 -13.49 15.83 -4.65
CA LEU A 5 -14.80 15.53 -5.24
C LEU A 5 -15.93 15.63 -4.20
N SER A 6 -15.70 15.20 -2.97
CA SER A 6 -16.65 15.30 -1.87
C SER A 6 -17.00 16.77 -1.54
N ARG A 7 -16.00 17.65 -1.52
CA ARG A 7 -16.22 19.09 -1.30
C ARG A 7 -17.00 19.73 -2.45
N VAL A 8 -16.67 19.39 -3.69
CA VAL A 8 -17.41 19.91 -4.86
C VAL A 8 -18.84 19.37 -4.88
N GLN A 9 -19.06 18.08 -4.57
CA GLN A 9 -20.39 17.46 -4.53
C GLN A 9 -21.34 18.11 -3.51
N LYS A 10 -20.82 18.65 -2.41
CA LYS A 10 -21.63 19.38 -1.41
C LYS A 10 -22.24 20.66 -1.97
N LEU A 11 -21.69 21.22 -3.03
CA LEU A 11 -22.18 22.45 -3.66
C LEU A 11 -23.11 22.15 -4.84
N MET A 12 -23.00 20.97 -5.46
CA MET A 12 -23.76 20.65 -6.65
C MET A 12 -23.72 19.16 -7.01
N PRO A 13 -24.69 18.66 -7.77
CA PRO A 13 -24.65 17.33 -8.37
C PRO A 13 -23.48 17.19 -9.35
N LEU A 14 -22.76 16.08 -9.24
CA LEU A 14 -21.65 15.70 -10.12
C LEU A 14 -21.96 14.42 -10.87
N CYS A 15 -21.47 14.33 -12.12
CA CYS A 15 -21.48 13.10 -12.91
C CYS A 15 -20.06 12.83 -13.43
N LEU A 16 -19.43 11.76 -13.00
CA LEU A 16 -18.09 11.35 -13.49
C LEU A 16 -18.20 10.81 -14.91
N THR A 17 -17.32 11.27 -15.80
CA THR A 17 -17.18 10.75 -17.17
C THR A 17 -15.91 9.96 -17.36
N SER A 18 -14.85 10.26 -16.60
CA SER A 18 -13.64 9.44 -16.53
C SER A 18 -12.96 9.55 -15.17
N PHE A 19 -12.18 8.53 -14.83
CA PHE A 19 -11.34 8.51 -13.65
C PHE A 19 -10.11 7.68 -13.94
N THR A 20 -8.92 8.21 -13.69
CA THR A 20 -7.66 7.48 -13.83
C THR A 20 -6.69 7.91 -12.75
N GLY A 21 -6.34 7.00 -11.85
CA GLY A 21 -5.37 7.20 -10.79
C GLY A 21 -4.48 5.98 -10.62
N GLY A 22 -3.16 6.21 -10.56
CA GLY A 22 -2.18 5.15 -10.41
C GLY A 22 -1.97 4.26 -11.63
N SER A 23 -0.92 3.46 -11.60
CA SER A 23 -0.52 2.56 -12.69
C SER A 23 -0.10 1.17 -12.22
N LYS A 24 0.19 1.01 -10.92
CA LYS A 24 0.60 -0.26 -10.32
C LYS A 24 -0.16 -0.47 -9.00
N GLY A 25 -0.73 -1.66 -8.81
CA GLY A 25 -1.50 -2.00 -7.62
C GLY A 25 -0.71 -1.86 -6.30
N ASN A 26 0.58 -2.15 -6.35
CA ASN A 26 1.49 -2.14 -5.20
C ASN A 26 2.32 -0.86 -5.04
N ALA A 27 1.99 0.21 -5.74
CA ALA A 27 2.68 1.50 -5.66
C ALA A 27 1.72 2.62 -5.26
N ILE A 28 2.24 3.60 -4.51
CA ILE A 28 1.48 4.81 -4.17
C ILE A 28 1.29 5.64 -5.45
N PRO A 29 0.04 6.00 -5.82
CA PRO A 29 -0.24 6.81 -6.99
C PRO A 29 0.36 8.21 -6.87
N ARG A 30 1.06 8.66 -7.90
CA ARG A 30 1.62 10.02 -7.95
C ARG A 30 0.66 11.06 -8.52
N SER A 31 -0.35 10.61 -9.25
CA SER A 31 -1.32 11.50 -9.90
C SER A 31 -2.67 10.82 -10.07
N CYS A 32 -3.70 11.64 -10.15
CA CYS A 32 -5.06 11.24 -10.48
C CYS A 32 -5.69 12.29 -11.39
N ARG A 33 -6.37 11.85 -12.44
CA ARG A 33 -7.13 12.69 -13.35
C ARG A 33 -8.60 12.26 -13.37
N VAL A 34 -9.48 13.22 -13.30
CA VAL A 34 -10.92 13.00 -13.33
C VAL A 34 -11.55 13.98 -14.31
N ASN A 35 -12.42 13.48 -15.18
CA ASN A 35 -13.32 14.30 -15.95
C ASN A 35 -14.72 14.14 -15.37
N LEU A 36 -15.45 15.24 -15.28
CA LEU A 36 -16.79 15.29 -14.71
C LEU A 36 -17.66 16.33 -15.40
N VAL A 37 -18.94 16.14 -15.32
CA VAL A 37 -19.95 17.15 -15.66
C VAL A 37 -20.50 17.70 -14.35
N ALA A 38 -20.46 19.01 -14.21
CA ALA A 38 -21.01 19.75 -13.09
C ALA A 38 -21.94 20.82 -13.62
N MET A 39 -23.16 20.94 -13.09
CA MET A 39 -24.13 21.91 -13.56
C MET A 39 -24.32 23.03 -12.53
N GLY A 40 -24.26 24.28 -13.02
CA GLY A 40 -24.61 25.44 -12.21
C GLY A 40 -23.51 26.05 -11.34
N ILE A 41 -22.23 25.68 -11.56
CA ILE A 41 -21.10 26.31 -10.86
C ILE A 41 -20.10 26.93 -11.83
N HIS A 42 -19.49 28.03 -11.40
CA HIS A 42 -18.37 28.63 -12.09
C HIS A 42 -17.06 27.92 -11.77
N LEU A 43 -16.21 27.74 -12.75
CA LEU A 43 -14.88 27.11 -12.63
C LEU A 43 -14.03 27.76 -11.52
N GLU A 44 -14.21 29.07 -11.31
CA GLU A 44 -13.53 29.81 -10.23
C GLU A 44 -13.81 29.20 -8.86
N ARG A 45 -15.09 28.84 -8.56
CA ARG A 45 -15.43 28.23 -7.27
C ARG A 45 -14.84 26.83 -7.08
N ILE A 46 -14.75 26.06 -8.15
CA ILE A 46 -14.10 24.75 -8.16
C ILE A 46 -12.60 24.89 -7.89
N ASN A 47 -11.96 25.89 -8.48
CA ASN A 47 -10.55 26.20 -8.26
C ASN A 47 -10.25 26.74 -6.86
N GLU A 48 -11.13 27.51 -6.25
CA GLU A 48 -11.00 27.92 -4.85
C GLU A 48 -10.95 26.70 -3.91
N ILE A 49 -11.84 25.73 -4.13
CA ILE A 49 -11.81 24.46 -3.36
C ILE A 49 -10.50 23.70 -3.60
N ALA A 50 -10.01 23.66 -4.85
CA ALA A 50 -8.76 23.02 -5.19
C ALA A 50 -7.58 23.67 -4.47
N GLN A 51 -7.49 25.00 -4.47
CA GLN A 51 -6.43 25.76 -3.79
C GLN A 51 -6.47 25.55 -2.29
N THR A 52 -7.64 25.69 -1.67
CA THR A 52 -7.80 25.48 -0.23
C THR A 52 -7.34 24.08 0.18
N LEU A 53 -7.81 23.03 -0.53
CA LEU A 53 -7.41 21.66 -0.23
C LEU A 53 -5.93 21.41 -0.50
N GLN A 54 -5.36 22.03 -1.53
CA GLN A 54 -3.91 21.93 -1.82
C GLN A 54 -3.07 22.52 -0.68
N GLU A 55 -3.46 23.67 -0.13
CA GLU A 55 -2.78 24.30 1.01
C GLU A 55 -2.87 23.43 2.26
N GLU A 56 -4.06 22.87 2.55
CA GLU A 56 -4.27 21.94 3.66
C GLU A 56 -3.36 20.70 3.53
N ILE A 57 -3.33 20.07 2.35
CA ILE A 57 -2.49 18.87 2.10
C ILE A 57 -1.00 19.20 2.27
N ARG A 58 -0.55 20.34 1.72
CA ARG A 58 0.85 20.75 1.85
C ARG A 58 1.27 20.97 3.30
N ALA A 59 0.39 21.54 4.10
CA ALA A 59 0.65 21.80 5.51
C ALA A 59 0.58 20.52 6.37
N GLU A 60 -0.39 19.64 6.10
CA GLU A 60 -0.64 18.45 6.91
C GLU A 60 0.38 17.32 6.64
N TYR A 61 0.75 17.11 5.37
CA TYR A 61 1.56 15.96 4.96
C TYR A 61 3.01 16.32 4.57
N ASP A 62 3.41 17.59 4.73
CA ASP A 62 4.74 18.09 4.30
C ASP A 62 5.03 17.77 2.82
N GLU A 63 4.00 17.92 1.96
CA GLU A 63 4.05 17.63 0.52
C GLU A 63 4.02 18.93 -0.31
N PRO A 64 5.14 19.69 -0.38
CA PRO A 64 5.18 21.02 -1.00
C PRO A 64 4.87 20.99 -2.50
N GLU A 65 5.08 19.83 -3.16
CA GLU A 65 4.85 19.65 -4.59
C GLU A 65 3.41 19.23 -4.93
N ALA A 66 2.53 19.04 -3.93
CA ALA A 66 1.13 18.70 -4.17
C ALA A 66 0.44 19.80 -5.00
N VAL A 67 -0.21 19.41 -6.09
CA VAL A 67 -0.94 20.32 -7.00
C VAL A 67 -2.33 19.77 -7.26
N ILE A 68 -3.35 20.61 -7.06
CA ILE A 68 -4.74 20.32 -7.41
C ILE A 68 -5.24 21.45 -8.32
N GLN A 69 -5.67 21.10 -9.52
CA GLN A 69 -6.13 22.05 -10.52
C GLN A 69 -7.39 21.54 -11.22
N ALA A 70 -8.28 22.44 -11.56
CA ALA A 70 -9.44 22.19 -12.40
C ALA A 70 -9.38 23.05 -13.65
N PHE A 71 -9.77 22.47 -14.76
CA PHE A 71 -9.81 23.11 -16.07
C PHE A 71 -11.18 22.88 -16.70
N ASP A 72 -11.67 23.89 -17.40
CA ASP A 72 -12.80 23.70 -18.31
C ASP A 72 -12.32 23.00 -19.58
N VAL A 73 -13.10 22.05 -20.06
CA VAL A 73 -12.78 21.31 -21.28
C VAL A 73 -13.98 21.27 -22.20
N ASP A 74 -13.79 21.63 -23.45
CA ASP A 74 -14.83 21.54 -24.46
C ASP A 74 -15.25 20.09 -24.70
N ALA A 75 -16.56 19.87 -24.72
CA ALA A 75 -17.23 18.64 -25.13
C ALA A 75 -16.55 17.32 -24.69
N LEU A 76 -16.83 16.88 -23.47
CA LEU A 76 -16.51 15.52 -23.03
C LEU A 76 -17.41 14.54 -23.79
N GLY A 77 -16.85 13.81 -24.76
CA GLY A 77 -17.53 12.70 -25.39
C GLY A 77 -17.60 11.49 -24.44
N GLY A 78 -18.69 10.73 -24.51
CA GLY A 78 -18.85 9.47 -23.77
C GLY A 78 -20.00 9.49 -22.75
N ASN A 79 -20.22 8.32 -22.13
CA ASN A 79 -21.24 8.16 -21.11
C ASN A 79 -20.74 8.67 -19.75
N SER A 80 -21.60 9.34 -19.01
CA SER A 80 -21.34 9.71 -17.62
C SER A 80 -22.00 8.71 -16.67
N LEU A 81 -21.41 8.54 -15.49
CA LEU A 81 -22.11 7.93 -14.36
C LEU A 81 -23.31 8.80 -13.97
N THR A 82 -24.32 8.18 -13.39
CA THR A 82 -25.40 8.92 -12.73
C THR A 82 -24.86 9.65 -11.50
N THR A 83 -25.58 10.64 -11.01
CA THR A 83 -25.25 11.32 -9.75
C THR A 83 -25.18 10.35 -8.57
N GLU A 84 -26.07 9.34 -8.53
CA GLU A 84 -26.05 8.29 -7.51
C GLU A 84 -24.78 7.42 -7.59
N SER A 85 -24.45 6.93 -8.78
CA SER A 85 -23.22 6.14 -8.98
C SER A 85 -21.96 6.95 -8.69
N THR A 86 -21.96 8.25 -9.05
CA THR A 86 -20.88 9.17 -8.72
C THR A 86 -20.73 9.33 -7.20
N ALA A 87 -21.84 9.47 -6.47
CA ALA A 87 -21.84 9.56 -5.01
C ALA A 87 -21.26 8.28 -4.36
N LYS A 88 -21.58 7.10 -4.90
CA LYS A 88 -20.99 5.81 -4.43
C LYS A 88 -19.47 5.77 -4.65
N VAL A 89 -18.98 6.25 -5.80
CA VAL A 89 -17.53 6.35 -6.06
C VAL A 89 -16.86 7.30 -5.07
N ILE A 90 -17.43 8.48 -4.84
CA ILE A 90 -16.90 9.45 -3.89
C ILE A 90 -16.89 8.85 -2.46
N SER A 91 -17.97 8.18 -2.06
CA SER A 91 -18.07 7.50 -0.78
C SER A 91 -17.00 6.43 -0.61
N LEU A 92 -16.75 5.61 -1.64
CA LEU A 92 -15.65 4.63 -1.62
C LEU A 92 -14.31 5.31 -1.38
N LEU A 93 -13.99 6.35 -2.17
CA LEU A 93 -12.71 7.05 -2.10
C LEU A 93 -12.46 7.77 -0.76
N CYS A 94 -13.53 8.21 -0.08
CA CYS A 94 -13.44 8.90 1.20
C CYS A 94 -13.48 7.95 2.40
N SER A 95 -14.12 6.78 2.27
CA SER A 95 -14.34 5.85 3.39
C SER A 95 -13.40 4.65 3.39
N ALA A 96 -12.78 4.34 2.26
CA ALA A 96 -11.83 3.24 2.20
C ALA A 96 -10.61 3.56 3.06
N PRO A 97 -10.18 2.65 3.95
CA PRO A 97 -8.92 2.82 4.67
C PRO A 97 -7.76 2.94 3.69
N ASN A 98 -6.76 3.74 4.02
CA ASN A 98 -5.56 3.91 3.21
C ASN A 98 -4.36 4.30 4.09
N GLY A 99 -3.14 3.95 3.66
CA GLY A 99 -1.91 4.22 4.40
C GLY A 99 -1.65 3.23 5.53
N VAL A 100 -0.85 3.67 6.51
CA VAL A 100 -0.50 2.87 7.69
C VAL A 100 -1.71 2.77 8.60
N GLN A 101 -2.10 1.54 8.92
CA GLN A 101 -3.20 1.24 9.84
C GLN A 101 -2.67 0.92 11.24
N LYS A 102 -1.49 0.30 11.31
CA LYS A 102 -0.89 -0.07 12.59
C LYS A 102 0.63 -0.13 12.50
N TRP A 103 1.27 0.36 13.55
CA TRP A 103 2.70 0.22 13.79
C TRP A 103 2.97 -0.98 14.68
N SER A 104 4.12 -1.63 14.51
CA SER A 104 4.54 -2.73 15.38
C SER A 104 4.78 -2.24 16.81
N SER A 105 4.23 -2.96 17.78
CA SER A 105 4.54 -2.74 19.20
C SER A 105 5.88 -3.33 19.62
N ASP A 106 6.40 -4.28 18.84
CA ASP A 106 7.59 -5.04 19.17
C ASP A 106 8.86 -4.46 18.53
N ILE A 107 8.72 -3.81 17.38
CA ILE A 107 9.83 -3.23 16.63
C ILE A 107 9.51 -1.76 16.32
N PRO A 108 10.14 -0.80 17.02
CA PRO A 108 9.92 0.62 16.80
C PRO A 108 10.17 1.03 15.34
N GLY A 109 9.26 1.81 14.76
CA GLY A 109 9.36 2.32 13.40
C GLY A 109 9.00 1.32 12.29
N LEU A 110 8.64 0.08 12.63
CA LEU A 110 8.15 -0.89 11.67
C LEU A 110 6.64 -0.74 11.45
N VAL A 111 6.23 -0.59 10.19
CA VAL A 111 4.82 -0.68 9.81
C VAL A 111 4.38 -2.14 9.94
N GLN A 112 3.36 -2.41 10.75
CA GLN A 112 2.79 -3.75 10.92
C GLN A 112 1.71 -4.06 9.90
N THR A 113 0.80 -3.09 9.70
CA THR A 113 -0.36 -3.25 8.83
C THR A 113 -0.60 -1.96 8.04
N SER A 114 -0.72 -2.09 6.73
CA SER A 114 -1.01 -0.97 5.84
C SER A 114 -1.80 -1.43 4.62
N LEU A 115 -2.42 -0.48 3.95
CA LEU A 115 -2.93 -0.69 2.60
C LEU A 115 -2.75 0.57 1.76
N ASN A 116 -2.80 0.36 0.45
CA ASN A 116 -2.66 1.42 -0.53
C ASN A 116 -3.66 1.24 -1.66
N LEU A 117 -4.42 2.29 -1.97
CA LEU A 117 -5.20 2.36 -3.21
C LEU A 117 -4.24 2.62 -4.38
N GLY A 118 -3.78 1.55 -5.02
CA GLY A 118 -2.75 1.60 -6.07
C GLY A 118 -3.30 1.99 -7.44
N ILE A 119 -4.51 1.57 -7.77
CA ILE A 119 -5.17 1.89 -9.05
C ILE A 119 -6.63 2.21 -8.80
N ALA A 120 -7.10 3.31 -9.39
CA ALA A 120 -8.53 3.63 -9.49
C ALA A 120 -8.85 4.05 -10.93
N LYS A 121 -9.85 3.44 -11.54
CA LYS A 121 -10.20 3.65 -12.95
C LYS A 121 -11.69 3.56 -13.19
N LEU A 122 -12.21 4.46 -14.02
CA LEU A 122 -13.53 4.36 -14.62
C LEU A 122 -13.40 3.88 -16.07
N GLY A 123 -13.90 2.67 -16.34
CA GLY A 123 -14.18 2.12 -17.64
C GLY A 123 -15.70 1.94 -17.79
N ASP A 124 -16.16 0.76 -18.19
CA ASP A 124 -17.60 0.42 -18.15
C ASP A 124 -18.16 0.44 -16.74
N ARG A 125 -17.28 0.17 -15.76
CA ARG A 125 -17.52 0.30 -14.32
C ARG A 125 -16.36 0.99 -13.65
N PHE A 126 -16.62 1.60 -12.49
CA PHE A 126 -15.54 2.07 -11.64
C PHE A 126 -14.88 0.88 -10.92
N SER A 127 -13.57 0.85 -10.93
CA SER A 127 -12.76 -0.15 -10.23
C SER A 127 -11.70 0.50 -9.36
N ALA A 128 -11.45 -0.09 -8.19
CA ALA A 128 -10.43 0.32 -7.26
C ALA A 128 -9.62 -0.90 -6.82
N THR A 129 -8.30 -0.86 -6.96
CA THR A 129 -7.38 -1.93 -6.58
C THR A 129 -6.56 -1.51 -5.39
N PHE A 130 -6.70 -2.24 -4.30
CA PHE A 130 -5.95 -2.04 -3.06
C PHE A 130 -4.87 -3.11 -2.91
N SER A 131 -3.68 -2.70 -2.48
CA SER A 131 -2.62 -3.60 -2.01
C SER A 131 -2.64 -3.58 -0.48
N VAL A 132 -3.06 -4.70 0.12
CA VAL A 132 -3.11 -4.87 1.58
C VAL A 132 -1.88 -5.64 2.03
N ARG A 133 -1.19 -5.13 3.05
CA ARG A 133 -0.02 -5.77 3.64
C ARG A 133 -0.14 -5.78 5.15
N SER A 134 0.20 -6.91 5.76
CA SER A 134 0.32 -7.03 7.21
C SER A 134 1.30 -8.15 7.54
N SER A 135 2.08 -7.96 8.60
CA SER A 135 2.84 -9.03 9.23
C SER A 135 1.99 -9.87 10.19
N VAL A 136 0.70 -9.54 10.38
CA VAL A 136 -0.25 -10.24 11.25
C VAL A 136 -1.46 -10.69 10.45
N ASN A 137 -1.70 -12.01 10.35
CA ASN A 137 -2.78 -12.58 9.55
C ASN A 137 -4.17 -12.10 9.96
N ALA A 138 -4.42 -11.97 11.27
CA ALA A 138 -5.72 -11.51 11.78
C ALA A 138 -6.04 -10.08 11.32
N GLU A 139 -5.07 -9.17 11.39
CA GLU A 139 -5.23 -7.77 10.96
C GLU A 139 -5.40 -7.65 9.44
N LYS A 140 -4.65 -8.45 8.67
CA LYS A 140 -4.84 -8.53 7.22
C LYS A 140 -6.26 -8.94 6.88
N LYS A 141 -6.77 -9.99 7.52
CA LYS A 141 -8.13 -10.47 7.31
C LYS A 141 -9.18 -9.41 7.67
N GLU A 142 -8.98 -8.71 8.77
CA GLU A 142 -9.88 -7.62 9.20
C GLU A 142 -9.98 -6.52 8.13
N LEU A 143 -8.85 -6.05 7.59
CA LEU A 143 -8.85 -5.05 6.51
C LEU A 143 -9.52 -5.54 5.23
N LEU A 144 -9.30 -6.80 4.85
CA LEU A 144 -9.96 -7.39 3.69
C LEU A 144 -11.48 -7.47 3.87
N GLU A 145 -11.95 -7.82 5.07
CA GLU A 145 -13.39 -7.82 5.39
C GLU A 145 -13.97 -6.40 5.43
N GLN A 146 -13.23 -5.40 5.91
CA GLN A 146 -13.66 -4.00 5.84
C GLN A 146 -13.84 -3.53 4.40
N LEU A 147 -12.90 -3.84 3.49
CA LEU A 147 -13.02 -3.51 2.07
C LEU A 147 -14.19 -4.26 1.41
N ARG A 148 -14.39 -5.53 1.75
CA ARG A 148 -15.52 -6.33 1.28
C ARG A 148 -16.86 -5.74 1.71
N ALA A 149 -16.98 -5.39 3.00
CA ALA A 149 -18.19 -4.79 3.55
C ALA A 149 -18.49 -3.42 2.89
N LEU A 150 -17.45 -2.59 2.70
CA LEU A 150 -17.58 -1.30 2.03
C LEU A 150 -18.05 -1.47 0.58
N ALA A 151 -17.48 -2.42 -0.17
CA ALA A 151 -17.93 -2.74 -1.51
C ALA A 151 -19.41 -3.15 -1.53
N GLY A 152 -19.83 -4.02 -0.59
CA GLY A 152 -21.23 -4.45 -0.48
C GLY A 152 -22.20 -3.31 -0.13
N MET A 153 -21.83 -2.41 0.78
CA MET A 153 -22.64 -1.23 1.12
C MET A 153 -22.84 -0.27 -0.06
N LEU A 154 -21.93 -0.29 -1.02
CA LEU A 154 -21.98 0.55 -2.23
C LEU A 154 -22.50 -0.19 -3.48
N ASP A 155 -23.12 -1.35 -3.30
CA ASP A 155 -23.60 -2.25 -4.36
C ASP A 155 -22.49 -2.66 -5.35
N GLY A 156 -21.26 -2.74 -4.85
CA GLY A 156 -20.09 -3.16 -5.60
C GLY A 156 -19.82 -4.65 -5.50
N THR A 157 -18.88 -5.12 -6.31
CA THR A 157 -18.34 -6.47 -6.24
C THR A 157 -16.94 -6.44 -5.67
N TYR A 158 -16.57 -7.46 -4.91
CA TYR A 158 -15.26 -7.64 -4.33
C TYR A 158 -14.59 -8.88 -4.91
N SER A 159 -13.32 -8.78 -5.24
CA SER A 159 -12.45 -9.91 -5.58
C SER A 159 -11.11 -9.76 -4.89
N GLN A 160 -10.42 -10.86 -4.68
CA GLN A 160 -9.14 -10.91 -4.01
C GLN A 160 -8.23 -11.90 -4.75
N ASP A 161 -6.97 -11.53 -4.93
CA ASP A 161 -5.94 -12.34 -5.54
C ASP A 161 -4.57 -12.09 -4.89
N GLY A 162 -3.57 -12.91 -5.25
CA GLY A 162 -2.19 -12.72 -4.80
C GLY A 162 -2.00 -12.80 -3.29
N GLU A 163 -2.76 -13.67 -2.61
CA GLU A 163 -2.68 -13.78 -1.16
C GLU A 163 -1.39 -14.47 -0.71
N TYR A 164 -0.71 -13.83 0.24
CA TYR A 164 0.43 -14.39 0.97
C TYR A 164 0.11 -14.42 2.47
N PRO A 165 0.45 -15.52 3.19
CA PRO A 165 0.36 -15.55 4.64
C PRO A 165 1.34 -14.55 5.24
N ALA A 166 0.98 -13.97 6.36
CA ALA A 166 1.88 -13.11 7.14
C ALA A 166 3.01 -13.94 7.74
N TRP A 167 4.20 -13.35 7.82
CA TRP A 167 5.30 -13.88 8.61
C TRP A 167 5.40 -13.03 9.88
N GLU A 168 4.73 -13.51 10.92
CA GLU A 168 4.66 -12.79 12.18
C GLU A 168 6.01 -12.78 12.90
N TYR A 169 6.37 -11.63 13.50
CA TYR A 169 7.58 -11.54 14.30
C TYR A 169 7.48 -12.45 15.53
N ARG A 170 8.43 -13.36 15.64
CA ARG A 170 8.54 -14.26 16.78
C ARG A 170 9.44 -13.65 17.85
N LYS A 171 8.87 -13.31 19.03
CA LYS A 171 9.63 -12.70 20.14
C LYS A 171 10.73 -13.61 20.66
N GLU A 172 10.40 -14.88 20.89
CA GLU A 172 11.33 -15.91 21.33
C GLU A 172 11.72 -16.79 20.15
N SER A 173 12.97 -16.70 19.70
CA SER A 173 13.50 -17.46 18.56
C SER A 173 14.85 -18.02 18.92
N HIS A 174 14.87 -19.34 19.17
CA HIS A 174 16.11 -20.07 19.47
C HIS A 174 17.11 -19.97 18.31
N LEU A 175 16.62 -20.03 17.08
CA LEU A 175 17.45 -19.89 15.89
C LEU A 175 18.13 -18.50 15.85
N ARG A 176 17.38 -17.42 16.01
CA ARG A 176 17.93 -16.05 16.06
C ARG A 176 18.92 -15.88 17.21
N ASP A 177 18.59 -16.41 18.39
CA ASP A 177 19.43 -16.31 19.58
C ASP A 177 20.75 -17.09 19.42
N THR A 178 20.76 -18.13 18.61
CA THR A 178 21.98 -18.84 18.18
C THR A 178 22.75 -18.06 17.11
N MET A 179 22.06 -17.47 16.14
CA MET A 179 22.69 -16.79 15.00
C MET A 179 23.38 -15.48 15.39
N VAL A 180 22.81 -14.69 16.28
CA VAL A 180 23.35 -13.37 16.64
C VAL A 180 24.77 -13.45 17.25
N PRO A 181 25.07 -14.30 18.24
CA PRO A 181 26.43 -14.44 18.76
C PRO A 181 27.42 -14.92 17.70
N ILE A 182 27.06 -15.87 16.87
CA ILE A 182 27.91 -16.40 15.78
C ILE A 182 28.26 -15.28 14.79
N TYR A 183 27.30 -14.43 14.44
CA TYR A 183 27.56 -13.30 13.55
C TYR A 183 28.58 -12.32 14.16
N ARG A 184 28.42 -11.99 15.45
CA ARG A 184 29.37 -11.13 16.19
C ARG A 184 30.79 -11.72 16.18
N GLU A 185 30.92 -13.03 16.45
CA GLU A 185 32.22 -13.71 16.50
C GLU A 185 32.90 -13.71 15.12
N LEU A 186 32.13 -13.99 14.05
CA LEU A 186 32.67 -14.10 12.70
C LEU A 186 33.07 -12.77 12.09
N PHE A 187 32.32 -11.69 12.40
CA PHE A 187 32.43 -10.42 11.67
C PHE A 187 32.78 -9.23 12.55
N GLY A 188 32.83 -9.39 13.89
CA GLY A 188 33.14 -8.30 14.82
C GLY A 188 32.11 -7.17 14.83
N ALA A 189 30.87 -7.43 14.38
CA ALA A 189 29.80 -6.44 14.25
C ALA A 189 28.46 -7.01 14.71
N GLU A 190 27.56 -6.13 15.14
CA GLU A 190 26.18 -6.53 15.44
C GLU A 190 25.39 -6.78 14.15
N PRO A 191 24.68 -7.93 14.06
CA PRO A 191 23.72 -8.11 12.97
C PRO A 191 22.51 -7.20 13.18
N ARG A 192 21.98 -6.67 12.10
CA ARG A 192 20.69 -5.99 12.15
C ARG A 192 19.59 -7.04 12.11
N VAL A 193 18.80 -7.11 13.18
CA VAL A 193 17.61 -7.95 13.25
C VAL A 193 16.43 -7.09 12.87
N GLU A 194 15.85 -7.39 11.73
CA GLU A 194 14.74 -6.62 11.16
C GLU A 194 13.55 -7.53 10.87
N ALA A 195 12.37 -6.98 10.94
CA ALA A 195 11.19 -7.55 10.31
C ALA A 195 10.83 -6.70 9.11
N ILE A 196 10.36 -7.30 8.04
CA ILE A 196 10.01 -6.59 6.83
C ILE A 196 8.52 -6.69 6.54
N HIS A 197 7.97 -5.63 5.97
CA HIS A 197 6.57 -5.52 5.57
C HIS A 197 6.38 -6.05 4.14
N ALA A 198 6.77 -7.31 3.90
CA ALA A 198 6.69 -7.96 2.60
C ALA A 198 6.30 -9.44 2.75
N GLY A 199 5.72 -10.00 1.68
CA GLY A 199 5.51 -11.44 1.59
C GLY A 199 6.84 -12.15 1.33
N LEU A 200 7.19 -13.09 2.19
CA LEU A 200 8.36 -13.96 2.05
C LEU A 200 7.95 -15.43 2.15
N GLU A 201 8.78 -16.30 1.62
CA GLU A 201 8.64 -17.76 1.71
C GLU A 201 8.54 -18.25 3.16
N CYS A 202 9.20 -17.55 4.10
CA CYS A 202 9.11 -17.83 5.53
C CYS A 202 7.68 -17.78 6.06
N GLY A 203 6.83 -16.89 5.52
CA GLY A 203 5.40 -16.85 5.85
C GLY A 203 4.67 -18.12 5.42
N LEU A 204 4.96 -18.62 4.20
CA LEU A 204 4.39 -19.86 3.68
C LEU A 204 4.83 -21.07 4.50
N PHE A 205 6.10 -21.14 4.87
CA PHE A 205 6.61 -22.20 5.72
C PHE A 205 6.01 -22.16 7.11
N SER A 206 5.93 -20.99 7.73
CA SER A 206 5.36 -20.81 9.08
C SER A 206 3.88 -21.15 9.14
N GLU A 207 3.11 -20.89 8.07
CA GLU A 207 1.72 -21.29 7.98
C GLU A 207 1.55 -22.81 7.89
N ARG A 208 2.43 -23.51 7.14
CA ARG A 208 2.36 -24.96 6.92
C ARG A 208 2.96 -25.78 8.05
N LEU A 209 3.98 -25.26 8.70
CA LEU A 209 4.75 -25.94 9.73
C LEU A 209 4.54 -25.22 11.07
N SER A 210 3.52 -25.62 11.81
CA SER A 210 3.20 -25.02 13.10
C SER A 210 4.40 -25.04 14.04
N GLY A 211 4.71 -23.88 14.61
CA GLY A 211 5.82 -23.72 15.56
C GLY A 211 7.19 -23.55 14.90
N LEU A 212 7.30 -23.53 13.57
CA LEU A 212 8.56 -23.30 12.87
C LEU A 212 9.22 -22.00 13.34
N ASP A 213 10.49 -22.13 13.77
CA ASP A 213 11.35 -20.97 13.98
C ASP A 213 12.13 -20.70 12.69
N CYS A 214 11.95 -19.52 12.12
CA CYS A 214 12.39 -19.22 10.78
C CYS A 214 13.05 -17.84 10.72
N VAL A 215 14.23 -17.77 10.13
CA VAL A 215 15.01 -16.54 9.90
C VAL A 215 15.39 -16.47 8.42
N SER A 216 15.24 -15.31 7.81
CA SER A 216 15.69 -15.05 6.44
C SER A 216 17.04 -14.37 6.46
N ILE A 217 17.99 -14.90 5.71
CA ILE A 217 19.32 -14.31 5.48
C ILE A 217 19.65 -14.42 3.99
N GLY A 218 20.51 -13.54 3.51
CA GLY A 218 20.96 -13.58 2.12
C GLY A 218 22.17 -12.70 1.86
N PRO A 219 22.79 -12.85 0.69
CA PRO A 219 23.82 -11.94 0.22
C PRO A 219 23.27 -10.58 -0.17
N ASP A 220 24.17 -9.61 -0.36
CA ASP A 220 23.81 -8.26 -0.79
C ASP A 220 23.44 -8.26 -2.27
N ILE A 221 22.21 -7.85 -2.57
CA ILE A 221 21.68 -7.70 -3.92
C ILE A 221 21.34 -6.23 -4.14
N LEU A 222 21.90 -5.64 -5.19
CA LEU A 222 21.68 -4.25 -5.59
C LEU A 222 20.69 -4.18 -6.74
N ASP A 223 19.90 -3.13 -6.81
CA ASP A 223 18.91 -2.89 -7.86
C ASP A 223 17.93 -4.07 -8.07
N ILE A 224 17.55 -4.74 -6.98
CA ILE A 224 16.67 -5.92 -6.96
C ILE A 224 15.36 -5.66 -7.74
N HIS A 225 14.89 -6.65 -8.48
CA HIS A 225 13.70 -6.57 -9.34
C HIS A 225 13.81 -5.59 -10.51
N THR A 226 15.02 -5.26 -10.94
CA THR A 226 15.28 -4.44 -12.13
C THR A 226 16.19 -5.17 -13.12
N SER A 227 16.26 -4.66 -14.37
CA SER A 227 17.20 -5.16 -15.37
C SER A 227 18.68 -4.88 -15.04
N ARG A 228 18.95 -4.13 -13.98
CA ARG A 228 20.29 -3.81 -13.48
C ARG A 228 20.64 -4.53 -12.19
N GLU A 229 19.86 -5.54 -11.83
CA GLU A 229 20.11 -6.34 -10.64
C GLU A 229 21.51 -6.93 -10.60
N ARG A 230 22.20 -6.78 -9.49
CA ARG A 230 23.58 -7.23 -9.29
C ARG A 230 23.74 -7.88 -7.92
N LEU A 231 24.53 -8.94 -7.88
CA LEU A 231 24.89 -9.67 -6.68
C LEU A 231 26.33 -9.32 -6.27
N ASP A 232 26.55 -8.98 -5.00
CA ASP A 232 27.90 -8.84 -4.44
C ASP A 232 28.47 -10.23 -4.14
N ILE A 233 29.49 -10.64 -4.93
CA ILE A 233 30.12 -11.97 -4.81
C ILE A 233 30.79 -12.15 -3.43
N ALA A 234 31.40 -11.10 -2.87
CA ALA A 234 32.03 -11.18 -1.57
C ALA A 234 30.99 -11.42 -0.46
N SER A 235 29.80 -10.84 -0.59
CA SER A 235 28.70 -11.08 0.35
C SER A 235 28.20 -12.52 0.33
N VAL A 236 28.19 -13.18 -0.84
CA VAL A 236 27.86 -14.61 -0.95
C VAL A 236 28.78 -15.45 -0.10
N GLN A 237 30.11 -15.19 -0.17
CA GLN A 237 31.09 -15.93 0.63
C GLN A 237 30.90 -15.70 2.14
N ARG A 238 30.59 -14.45 2.54
CA ARG A 238 30.28 -14.12 3.95
C ARG A 238 29.04 -14.86 4.42
N THR A 239 27.95 -14.80 3.64
CA THR A 239 26.70 -15.49 3.96
C THR A 239 26.88 -16.99 4.06
N TRP A 240 27.63 -17.59 3.12
CA TRP A 240 27.92 -19.02 3.14
C TRP A 240 28.72 -19.44 4.39
N ARG A 241 29.78 -18.70 4.73
CA ARG A 241 30.56 -18.94 5.95
C ARG A 241 29.68 -18.84 7.20
N PHE A 242 28.83 -17.85 7.27
CA PHE A 242 27.90 -17.66 8.37
C PHE A 242 26.91 -18.83 8.48
N LEU A 243 26.30 -19.24 7.37
CA LEU A 243 25.37 -20.37 7.33
C LEU A 243 26.04 -21.68 7.83
N LEU A 244 27.26 -21.96 7.37
CA LEU A 244 27.98 -23.16 7.81
C LEU A 244 28.26 -23.14 9.31
N GLU A 245 28.61 -21.99 9.87
CA GLU A 245 28.88 -21.87 11.30
C GLU A 245 27.61 -22.01 12.13
N VAL A 246 26.51 -21.44 11.67
CA VAL A 246 25.18 -21.62 12.30
C VAL A 246 24.79 -23.09 12.33
N LEU A 247 24.92 -23.80 11.19
CA LEU A 247 24.57 -25.24 11.10
C LEU A 247 25.40 -26.14 12.01
N LYS A 248 26.62 -25.74 12.38
CA LYS A 248 27.45 -26.48 13.35
C LYS A 248 27.01 -26.31 14.81
N ASN A 249 26.26 -25.24 15.08
CA ASN A 249 25.85 -24.85 16.42
C ASN A 249 24.35 -25.06 16.69
N LEU A 250 23.61 -25.62 15.75
CA LEU A 250 22.24 -26.11 15.90
C LEU A 250 22.21 -27.57 16.27
#